data_63589d0f0ba68cc4ca2bbcdae6614fc6
#
_entry.id   63589d0f0ba68cc4ca2bbcdae6614fc6
#
_cell.length_a   1.000
_cell.length_b   1.000
_cell.length_c   1.000
_cell.angle_alpha   90.00
_cell.angle_beta   90.00
_cell.angle_gamma   90.00
#
_symmetry.space_group_name_H-M   'P 1'
#
loop_
_entity.id
_entity.type
_entity.pdbx_description
1 polymer ?
#
loop_
_entity_poly.entity_id
_entity_poly.type
_entity_poly.pdbx_seq_one_letter_code
_entity_poly.pdbx_strand_id
1 'polypeptide(L)'
;MTKKILKVGTRTLMLSVLTTCVLSASVFAKPEEGKLVIWINGDKGYNGLAQVGEKFAKETGIPVTVEHPDKLEEKYTQIAASGDGPDIIFWAHDRFGGYAQSGLVAEITPDKLFIDKLFPFTWDAVRYDGKLVGYPVAVEALSLIYNKDLIKSPPKTWEEIPALDNELKKQNKSALMFNLQEPYFTWPLIAADGGYAYKAENGTYNVKDSGVNNTGSKAGLKFLVDLVKNKHLNADIDYSIAEAAFNKGKAAMTINGPWAWANVDKSKINYGVTLLPTFKGKPSKPFVGILTAGINAASPNKELAKEFLENYLLTNEGLATMDKDKPLGAVALKSYQEILAKDPRIAATMANAQNGEIMPNISQMSSFWYAMRSAVLNTVSGRQTIDAALNDAEARMTK
;
A
#
# COMPACT_ATOMS: atom_id res chain seq x y z
N MET A 1 83.05 48.45 8.61
CA MET A 1 82.43 47.46 9.48
C MET A 1 81.01 47.14 8.89
N THR A 2 80.92 46.12 8.09
CA THR A 2 79.69 45.81 7.30
C THR A 2 79.18 44.48 7.74
N LYS A 3 78.00 44.42 8.40
CA LYS A 3 77.36 43.23 8.78
C LYS A 3 76.44 42.74 7.63
N LYS A 4 76.76 41.55 7.10
CA LYS A 4 75.89 40.82 6.16
C LYS A 4 74.74 40.20 6.93
N ILE A 5 73.53 40.49 6.48
CA ILE A 5 72.31 39.81 6.96
C ILE A 5 71.95 38.69 5.98
N LEU A 6 71.91 37.47 6.50
CA LEU A 6 71.51 36.25 5.78
C LEU A 6 69.99 36.18 5.72
N LYS A 7 69.37 36.11 4.54
CA LYS A 7 67.97 35.87 4.34
C LYS A 7 67.74 34.34 4.29
N VAL A 8 67.05 33.80 5.28
CA VAL A 8 66.55 32.44 5.27
C VAL A 8 65.19 32.45 4.58
N GLY A 9 65.10 31.78 3.46
CA GLY A 9 63.85 31.62 2.71
C GLY A 9 63.03 30.42 3.27
N THR A 10 61.88 30.71 3.82
CA THR A 10 60.90 29.70 4.28
C THR A 10 60.15 29.19 3.05
N ARG A 11 60.38 27.97 2.66
CA ARG A 11 59.57 27.26 1.67
C ARG A 11 58.34 26.69 2.40
N THR A 12 57.18 27.28 2.15
CA THR A 12 55.86 26.77 2.58
C THR A 12 55.50 25.61 1.67
N LEU A 13 55.49 24.41 2.20
CA LEU A 13 54.94 23.20 1.54
C LEU A 13 53.41 23.28 1.65
N MET A 14 52.72 23.57 0.55
CA MET A 14 51.28 23.39 0.47
C MET A 14 50.98 21.87 0.32
N LEU A 15 50.48 21.26 1.39
CA LEU A 15 49.94 19.90 1.37
C LEU A 15 48.50 20.00 0.87
N SER A 16 48.28 19.69 -0.40
CA SER A 16 46.93 19.55 -0.97
C SER A 16 46.31 18.27 -0.46
N VAL A 17 45.41 18.38 0.52
CA VAL A 17 44.57 17.28 0.94
C VAL A 17 43.46 17.13 -0.12
N LEU A 18 43.60 16.18 -1.04
CA LEU A 18 42.51 15.72 -1.89
C LEU A 18 41.54 14.95 -1.00
N THR A 19 40.47 15.62 -0.58
CA THR A 19 39.33 14.96 0.03
C THR A 19 38.57 14.21 -1.07
N THR A 20 38.88 12.94 -1.23
CA THR A 20 38.07 12.02 -2.09
C THR A 20 36.73 11.84 -1.39
N CYS A 21 35.71 12.62 -1.81
CA CYS A 21 34.33 12.27 -1.53
C CYS A 21 34.03 10.93 -2.22
N VAL A 22 34.14 9.83 -1.48
CA VAL A 22 33.56 8.55 -1.89
C VAL A 22 32.05 8.75 -1.78
N LEU A 23 31.43 9.15 -2.89
CA LEU A 23 30.00 8.96 -3.07
C LEU A 23 29.76 7.44 -3.01
N SER A 24 29.27 6.98 -1.87
CA SER A 24 28.71 5.63 -1.75
C SER A 24 27.44 5.61 -2.59
N ALA A 25 27.59 5.45 -3.90
CA ALA A 25 26.51 4.99 -4.72
C ALA A 25 26.14 3.61 -4.15
N SER A 26 24.94 3.49 -3.60
CA SER A 26 24.36 2.19 -3.29
C SER A 26 24.25 1.44 -4.60
N VAL A 27 25.26 0.65 -4.92
CA VAL A 27 25.24 -0.25 -6.07
C VAL A 27 24.27 -1.34 -5.66
N PHE A 28 23.03 -1.23 -6.12
CA PHE A 28 22.09 -2.35 -6.06
C PHE A 28 22.70 -3.45 -6.94
N ALA A 29 23.06 -4.56 -6.31
CA ALA A 29 23.69 -5.66 -7.01
C ALA A 29 22.68 -6.30 -7.98
N LYS A 30 23.18 -6.77 -9.12
CA LYS A 30 22.41 -7.68 -9.98
C LYS A 30 22.00 -8.91 -9.19
N PRO A 31 20.80 -9.48 -9.47
CA PRO A 31 20.44 -10.78 -8.91
C PRO A 31 21.57 -11.80 -9.21
N GLU A 32 22.04 -12.45 -8.17
CA GLU A 32 23.15 -13.38 -8.24
C GLU A 32 22.60 -14.81 -8.24
N GLU A 33 23.06 -15.64 -9.19
CA GLU A 33 22.60 -17.01 -9.30
C GLU A 33 22.89 -17.82 -8.03
N GLY A 34 21.91 -18.61 -7.60
CA GLY A 34 22.03 -19.46 -6.42
C GLY A 34 21.76 -18.78 -5.08
N LYS A 35 21.17 -17.57 -5.07
CA LYS A 35 20.63 -16.92 -3.89
C LYS A 35 19.35 -16.14 -4.22
N LEU A 36 18.50 -15.88 -3.23
CA LEU A 36 17.29 -15.09 -3.40
C LEU A 36 17.38 -13.77 -2.62
N VAL A 37 17.09 -12.66 -3.29
CA VAL A 37 16.87 -11.36 -2.67
C VAL A 37 15.40 -11.00 -2.84
N ILE A 38 14.73 -10.66 -1.74
CA ILE A 38 13.30 -10.38 -1.69
C ILE A 38 13.09 -8.97 -1.16
N TRP A 39 12.32 -8.15 -1.87
CA TRP A 39 11.91 -6.84 -1.41
C TRP A 39 10.45 -6.82 -1.03
N ILE A 40 10.18 -6.29 0.16
CA ILE A 40 8.84 -6.10 0.71
C ILE A 40 8.78 -4.77 1.47
N ASN A 41 7.61 -4.16 1.58
CA ASN A 41 7.47 -2.89 2.30
C ASN A 41 7.68 -3.07 3.82
N GLY A 42 8.26 -2.07 4.48
CA GLY A 42 8.59 -2.13 5.91
C GLY A 42 7.39 -2.17 6.87
N ASP A 43 6.18 -1.84 6.38
CA ASP A 43 4.93 -1.98 7.14
C ASP A 43 4.31 -3.39 7.05
N LYS A 44 4.88 -4.26 6.22
CA LYS A 44 4.47 -5.68 6.08
C LYS A 44 5.32 -6.60 6.97
N GLY A 45 4.96 -7.87 7.04
CA GLY A 45 5.64 -8.87 7.88
C GLY A 45 7.01 -9.31 7.35
N TYR A 46 7.94 -8.38 7.17
CA TYR A 46 9.25 -8.68 6.57
C TYR A 46 10.15 -9.57 7.44
N ASN A 47 10.06 -9.47 8.78
CA ASN A 47 10.80 -10.38 9.67
C ASN A 47 10.24 -11.80 9.60
N GLY A 48 8.92 -11.96 9.54
CA GLY A 48 8.27 -13.26 9.34
C GLY A 48 8.65 -13.86 7.98
N LEU A 49 8.68 -13.05 6.93
CA LEU A 49 9.13 -13.47 5.59
C LEU A 49 10.61 -13.90 5.62
N ALA A 50 11.47 -13.19 6.37
CA ALA A 50 12.87 -13.59 6.56
C ALA A 50 12.99 -14.93 7.26
N GLN A 51 12.15 -15.24 8.27
CA GLN A 51 12.12 -16.57 8.92
C GLN A 51 11.71 -17.67 7.95
N VAL A 52 10.77 -17.42 7.04
CA VAL A 52 10.45 -18.37 5.95
C VAL A 52 11.67 -18.57 5.05
N GLY A 53 12.41 -17.48 4.76
CA GLY A 53 13.67 -17.53 4.01
C GLY A 53 14.77 -18.34 4.71
N GLU A 54 14.90 -18.21 6.03
CA GLU A 54 15.84 -19.00 6.82
C GLU A 54 15.51 -20.50 6.77
N LYS A 55 14.22 -20.87 6.85
CA LYS A 55 13.78 -22.26 6.68
C LYS A 55 14.15 -22.77 5.28
N PHE A 56 13.84 -22.01 4.24
CA PHE A 56 14.21 -22.37 2.87
C PHE A 56 15.72 -22.58 2.73
N ALA A 57 16.52 -21.64 3.23
CA ALA A 57 17.97 -21.72 3.16
C ALA A 57 18.54 -22.94 3.90
N LYS A 58 17.96 -23.29 5.06
CA LYS A 58 18.36 -24.46 5.84
C LYS A 58 18.09 -25.77 5.11
N GLU A 59 16.96 -25.86 4.39
CA GLU A 59 16.53 -27.08 3.73
C GLU A 59 17.15 -27.25 2.33
N THR A 60 17.42 -26.16 1.63
CA THR A 60 17.90 -26.18 0.24
C THR A 60 19.38 -25.82 0.07
N GLY A 61 19.96 -25.17 1.09
CA GLY A 61 21.30 -24.59 0.99
C GLY A 61 21.36 -23.26 0.23
N ILE A 62 20.22 -22.70 -0.21
CA ILE A 62 20.12 -21.46 -0.99
C ILE A 62 19.90 -20.27 -0.05
N PRO A 63 20.84 -19.31 0.07
CA PRO A 63 20.66 -18.14 0.92
C PRO A 63 19.48 -17.27 0.47
N VAL A 64 18.72 -16.74 1.44
CA VAL A 64 17.62 -15.80 1.22
C VAL A 64 17.86 -14.53 2.03
N THR A 65 17.76 -13.37 1.39
CA THR A 65 17.84 -12.06 2.04
C THR A 65 16.53 -11.31 1.81
N VAL A 66 15.91 -10.82 2.90
CA VAL A 66 14.71 -9.99 2.82
C VAL A 66 15.07 -8.56 3.17
N GLU A 67 14.76 -7.64 2.29
CA GLU A 67 15.02 -6.21 2.42
C GLU A 67 13.72 -5.41 2.33
N HIS A 68 13.70 -4.24 2.99
CA HIS A 68 12.56 -3.32 2.96
C HIS A 68 13.02 -1.88 2.67
N PRO A 69 13.50 -1.63 1.44
CA PRO A 69 14.02 -0.31 1.09
C PRO A 69 12.93 0.76 1.13
N ASP A 70 13.28 1.95 1.61
CA ASP A 70 12.40 3.11 1.52
C ASP A 70 12.05 3.41 0.07
N LYS A 71 10.80 3.80 -0.20
CA LYS A 71 10.29 4.06 -1.55
C LYS A 71 10.49 2.88 -2.51
N LEU A 72 10.19 1.69 -2.01
CA LEU A 72 10.42 0.41 -2.68
C LEU A 72 9.89 0.42 -4.12
N GLU A 73 8.66 0.88 -4.34
CA GLU A 73 8.01 0.89 -5.65
C GLU A 73 8.75 1.76 -6.67
N GLU A 74 9.15 2.98 -6.25
CA GLU A 74 9.91 3.90 -7.10
C GLU A 74 11.29 3.32 -7.44
N LYS A 75 11.98 2.78 -6.42
CA LYS A 75 13.30 2.14 -6.60
C LYS A 75 13.24 0.94 -7.52
N TYR A 76 12.26 0.05 -7.30
CA TYR A 76 12.11 -1.14 -8.14
C TYR A 76 11.95 -0.76 -9.63
N THR A 77 11.04 0.17 -9.91
CA THR A 77 10.80 0.63 -11.29
C THR A 77 12.08 1.16 -11.95
N GLN A 78 12.93 1.87 -11.19
CA GLN A 78 14.17 2.44 -11.72
C GLN A 78 15.24 1.38 -11.99
N ILE A 79 15.44 0.44 -11.05
CA ILE A 79 16.57 -0.49 -11.13
C ILE A 79 16.27 -1.77 -11.89
N ALA A 80 15.02 -2.26 -11.86
CA ALA A 80 14.64 -3.46 -12.59
C ALA A 80 14.77 -3.28 -14.12
N ALA A 81 14.60 -2.04 -14.62
CA ALA A 81 14.79 -1.71 -16.02
C ALA A 81 16.25 -1.90 -16.51
N SER A 82 17.25 -1.79 -15.61
CA SER A 82 18.66 -2.07 -15.90
C SER A 82 19.06 -3.52 -15.66
N GLY A 83 18.11 -4.38 -15.26
CA GLY A 83 18.35 -5.78 -14.95
C GLY A 83 18.92 -6.01 -13.53
N ASP A 84 18.80 -5.02 -12.66
CA ASP A 84 19.21 -5.07 -11.26
C ASP A 84 17.99 -5.30 -10.33
N GLY A 85 18.21 -5.27 -9.03
CA GLY A 85 17.16 -5.35 -8.01
C GLY A 85 16.96 -6.73 -7.41
N PRO A 86 15.82 -6.96 -6.74
CA PRO A 86 15.52 -8.23 -6.08
C PRO A 86 15.15 -9.32 -7.09
N ASP A 87 15.17 -10.58 -6.66
CA ASP A 87 14.57 -11.70 -7.38
C ASP A 87 13.04 -11.69 -7.26
N ILE A 88 12.53 -11.32 -6.08
CA ILE A 88 11.11 -11.26 -5.76
C ILE A 88 10.76 -9.88 -5.22
N ILE A 89 9.70 -9.28 -5.74
CA ILE A 89 9.12 -8.04 -5.23
C ILE A 89 7.71 -8.27 -4.70
N PHE A 90 7.42 -7.74 -3.50
CA PHE A 90 6.08 -7.69 -2.93
C PHE A 90 5.52 -6.28 -3.04
N TRP A 91 4.35 -6.16 -3.66
CA TRP A 91 3.58 -4.91 -3.73
C TRP A 91 2.10 -5.20 -4.00
N ALA A 92 1.26 -4.16 -3.96
CA ALA A 92 -0.12 -4.27 -4.38
C ALA A 92 -0.22 -4.54 -5.89
N HIS A 93 -1.17 -5.37 -6.28
CA HIS A 93 -1.30 -5.91 -7.64
C HIS A 93 -1.50 -4.84 -8.73
N ASP A 94 -2.05 -3.68 -8.39
CA ASP A 94 -2.33 -2.60 -9.35
C ASP A 94 -1.09 -2.07 -10.08
N ARG A 95 0.11 -2.34 -9.57
CA ARG A 95 1.37 -1.98 -10.20
C ARG A 95 1.89 -3.03 -11.18
N PHE A 96 1.45 -4.27 -11.01
CA PHE A 96 2.01 -5.40 -11.77
C PHE A 96 1.66 -5.38 -13.25
N GLY A 97 0.50 -4.82 -13.64
CA GLY A 97 0.19 -4.59 -15.05
C GLY A 97 1.19 -3.65 -15.72
N GLY A 98 1.55 -2.55 -15.04
CA GLY A 98 2.59 -1.63 -15.52
C GLY A 98 3.98 -2.27 -15.55
N TYR A 99 4.32 -3.06 -14.52
CA TYR A 99 5.59 -3.81 -14.51
C TYR A 99 5.67 -4.83 -15.64
N ALA A 100 4.59 -5.59 -15.88
CA ALA A 100 4.52 -6.55 -16.97
C ALA A 100 4.62 -5.88 -18.35
N GLN A 101 3.90 -4.77 -18.54
CA GLN A 101 3.97 -3.97 -19.77
C GLN A 101 5.39 -3.47 -20.05
N SER A 102 6.12 -3.13 -19.00
CA SER A 102 7.51 -2.64 -19.08
C SER A 102 8.56 -3.76 -19.06
N GLY A 103 8.14 -5.03 -19.01
CA GLY A 103 9.05 -6.19 -18.98
C GLY A 103 9.85 -6.33 -17.68
N LEU A 104 9.35 -5.78 -16.56
CA LEU A 104 10.05 -5.80 -15.27
C LEU A 104 9.73 -7.04 -14.42
N VAL A 105 8.57 -7.65 -14.62
CA VAL A 105 8.18 -8.91 -13.96
C VAL A 105 7.98 -10.02 -14.97
N ALA A 106 8.33 -11.23 -14.58
CA ALA A 106 8.16 -12.42 -15.39
C ALA A 106 6.69 -12.89 -15.38
N GLU A 107 6.26 -13.48 -16.49
CA GLU A 107 5.08 -14.34 -16.52
C GLU A 107 5.33 -15.56 -15.63
N ILE A 108 4.32 -15.94 -14.84
CA ILE A 108 4.37 -17.14 -14.03
C ILE A 108 3.39 -18.18 -14.55
N THR A 109 3.76 -19.45 -14.42
CA THR A 109 2.97 -20.60 -14.89
C THR A 109 2.87 -21.65 -13.78
N PRO A 110 2.13 -21.35 -12.68
CA PRO A 110 1.88 -22.36 -11.65
C PRO A 110 1.02 -23.47 -12.22
N ASP A 111 1.19 -24.69 -11.68
CA ASP A 111 0.35 -25.80 -12.10
C ASP A 111 -1.10 -25.65 -11.59
N LYS A 112 -2.02 -26.45 -12.18
CA LYS A 112 -3.43 -26.37 -11.83
C LYS A 112 -3.70 -26.73 -10.36
N LEU A 113 -2.94 -27.66 -9.78
CA LEU A 113 -3.11 -28.08 -8.39
C LEU A 113 -2.76 -26.94 -7.44
N PHE A 114 -1.73 -26.15 -7.78
CA PHE A 114 -1.38 -24.95 -7.01
C PHE A 114 -2.41 -23.85 -7.21
N ILE A 115 -2.83 -23.57 -8.45
CA ILE A 115 -3.86 -22.56 -8.74
C ILE A 115 -5.14 -22.82 -7.93
N ASP A 116 -5.56 -24.07 -7.84
CA ASP A 116 -6.79 -24.47 -7.13
C ASP A 116 -6.72 -24.28 -5.59
N LYS A 117 -5.52 -24.11 -5.02
CA LYS A 117 -5.34 -23.81 -3.58
C LYS A 117 -5.76 -22.39 -3.21
N LEU A 118 -5.72 -21.44 -4.14
CA LEU A 118 -5.99 -20.02 -3.90
C LEU A 118 -7.39 -19.65 -4.41
N PHE A 119 -7.92 -18.52 -3.91
CA PHE A 119 -9.22 -18.02 -4.38
C PHE A 119 -9.12 -17.52 -5.82
N PRO A 120 -10.04 -17.90 -6.73
CA PRO A 120 -10.00 -17.54 -8.14
C PRO A 120 -9.89 -16.03 -8.38
N PHE A 121 -10.65 -15.20 -7.66
CA PHE A 121 -10.65 -13.75 -7.83
C PHE A 121 -9.26 -13.12 -7.55
N THR A 122 -8.44 -13.74 -6.71
CA THR A 122 -7.09 -13.24 -6.43
C THR A 122 -6.13 -13.48 -7.61
N TRP A 123 -6.35 -14.57 -8.36
CA TRP A 123 -5.66 -14.82 -9.62
C TRP A 123 -6.09 -13.85 -10.72
N ASP A 124 -7.38 -13.50 -10.77
CA ASP A 124 -7.88 -12.52 -11.74
C ASP A 124 -7.25 -11.15 -11.51
N ALA A 125 -7.03 -10.76 -10.25
CA ALA A 125 -6.38 -9.49 -9.90
C ALA A 125 -4.92 -9.39 -10.39
N VAL A 126 -4.20 -10.51 -10.44
CA VAL A 126 -2.79 -10.55 -10.88
C VAL A 126 -2.63 -10.98 -12.35
N ARG A 127 -3.72 -10.92 -13.12
CA ARG A 127 -3.71 -11.22 -14.55
C ARG A 127 -3.53 -9.92 -15.35
N TYR A 128 -2.61 -9.94 -16.29
CA TYR A 128 -2.40 -8.85 -17.24
C TYR A 128 -2.24 -9.44 -18.66
N ASP A 129 -2.99 -8.94 -19.60
CA ASP A 129 -3.00 -9.43 -21.01
C ASP A 129 -3.12 -10.96 -21.11
N GLY A 130 -4.04 -11.54 -20.32
CA GLY A 130 -4.28 -12.99 -20.28
C GLY A 130 -3.25 -13.80 -19.47
N LYS A 131 -2.13 -13.21 -19.05
CA LYS A 131 -1.00 -13.86 -18.37
C LYS A 131 -1.02 -13.59 -16.87
N LEU A 132 -0.58 -14.55 -16.07
CA LEU A 132 -0.34 -14.34 -14.64
C LEU A 132 1.03 -13.68 -14.46
N VAL A 133 1.08 -12.58 -13.70
CA VAL A 133 2.28 -11.75 -13.53
C VAL A 133 2.74 -11.65 -12.07
N GLY A 134 2.19 -12.49 -11.21
CA GLY A 134 2.59 -12.58 -9.80
C GLY A 134 1.72 -13.56 -9.02
N TYR A 135 2.18 -13.92 -7.84
CA TYR A 135 1.50 -14.80 -6.89
C TYR A 135 0.68 -13.99 -5.90
N PRO A 136 -0.64 -14.19 -5.80
CA PRO A 136 -1.45 -13.49 -4.82
C PRO A 136 -1.18 -14.04 -3.41
N VAL A 137 -0.96 -13.15 -2.43
CA VAL A 137 -0.60 -13.50 -1.06
C VAL A 137 -1.70 -13.14 -0.08
N ALA A 138 -2.11 -11.87 -0.03
CA ALA A 138 -3.11 -11.38 0.91
C ALA A 138 -4.14 -10.49 0.23
N VAL A 139 -5.34 -10.42 0.82
CA VAL A 139 -6.45 -9.55 0.39
C VAL A 139 -6.51 -8.37 1.36
N GLU A 140 -6.36 -7.18 0.83
CA GLU A 140 -6.29 -5.94 1.60
C GLU A 140 -7.50 -5.05 1.29
N ALA A 141 -8.20 -4.64 2.31
CA ALA A 141 -9.26 -3.64 2.22
C ALA A 141 -9.26 -2.74 3.46
N LEU A 142 -9.62 -1.47 3.28
CA LEU A 142 -9.79 -0.56 4.38
C LEU A 142 -11.03 -0.91 5.19
N SER A 143 -10.95 -0.70 6.50
CA SER A 143 -12.02 -0.88 7.46
C SER A 143 -12.10 0.31 8.41
N LEU A 144 -13.23 0.47 9.09
CA LEU A 144 -13.34 1.41 10.20
C LEU A 144 -12.79 0.73 11.45
N ILE A 145 -11.78 1.34 12.06
CA ILE A 145 -11.20 0.92 13.34
C ILE A 145 -11.68 1.92 14.39
N TYR A 146 -12.24 1.43 15.50
CA TYR A 146 -12.81 2.31 16.53
C TYR A 146 -12.38 1.92 17.94
N ASN A 147 -12.21 2.91 18.79
CA ASN A 147 -11.87 2.76 20.20
C ASN A 147 -13.15 2.54 21.01
N LYS A 148 -13.32 1.33 21.56
CA LYS A 148 -14.50 0.90 22.34
C LYS A 148 -14.66 1.63 23.67
N ASP A 149 -13.58 2.25 24.18
CA ASP A 149 -13.62 3.02 25.42
C ASP A 149 -14.16 4.43 25.18
N LEU A 150 -14.08 4.95 23.95
CA LEU A 150 -14.61 6.26 23.57
C LEU A 150 -16.00 6.19 22.94
N ILE A 151 -16.25 5.17 22.13
CA ILE A 151 -17.56 4.95 21.48
C ILE A 151 -17.92 3.47 21.54
N LYS A 152 -19.13 3.17 22.03
CA LYS A 152 -19.62 1.80 22.15
C LYS A 152 -20.16 1.26 20.83
N SER A 153 -20.76 2.13 20.03
CA SER A 153 -21.30 1.81 18.71
C SER A 153 -20.76 2.81 17.71
N PRO A 154 -19.95 2.37 16.73
CA PRO A 154 -19.47 3.26 15.68
C PRO A 154 -20.64 3.70 14.78
N PRO A 155 -20.56 4.89 14.16
CA PRO A 155 -21.59 5.39 13.24
C PRO A 155 -21.74 4.43 12.05
N LYS A 156 -22.97 4.25 11.62
CA LYS A 156 -23.32 3.42 10.46
C LYS A 156 -23.27 4.20 9.15
N THR A 157 -23.37 5.52 9.23
CA THR A 157 -23.35 6.42 8.08
C THR A 157 -22.32 7.53 8.27
N TRP A 158 -21.81 8.04 7.17
CA TRP A 158 -20.90 9.19 7.18
C TRP A 158 -21.60 10.44 7.74
N GLU A 159 -22.87 10.55 7.49
CA GLU A 159 -23.71 11.67 7.92
C GLU A 159 -23.84 11.79 9.45
N GLU A 160 -23.62 10.72 10.20
CA GLU A 160 -23.61 10.72 11.66
C GLU A 160 -22.31 11.30 12.28
N ILE A 161 -21.20 11.32 11.51
CA ILE A 161 -19.86 11.68 12.01
C ILE A 161 -19.80 13.11 12.54
N PRO A 162 -20.38 14.16 11.90
CA PRO A 162 -20.35 15.52 12.42
C PRO A 162 -20.96 15.67 13.82
N ALA A 163 -22.10 15.03 14.06
CA ALA A 163 -22.74 15.08 15.37
C ALA A 163 -21.89 14.39 16.44
N LEU A 164 -21.35 13.22 16.16
CA LEU A 164 -20.44 12.48 17.03
C LEU A 164 -19.18 13.31 17.33
N ASP A 165 -18.61 13.99 16.34
CA ASP A 165 -17.42 14.81 16.49
C ASP A 165 -17.68 16.02 17.42
N ASN A 166 -18.84 16.65 17.30
CA ASN A 166 -19.24 17.75 18.19
C ASN A 166 -19.33 17.29 19.66
N GLU A 167 -19.82 16.07 19.92
CA GLU A 167 -19.86 15.53 21.28
C GLU A 167 -18.45 15.20 21.81
N LEU A 168 -17.61 14.58 20.99
CA LEU A 168 -16.26 14.18 21.41
C LEU A 168 -15.33 15.39 21.59
N LYS A 169 -15.53 16.47 20.86
CA LYS A 169 -14.79 17.73 21.05
C LYS A 169 -14.97 18.34 22.44
N LYS A 170 -16.11 18.11 23.10
CA LYS A 170 -16.32 18.53 24.50
C LYS A 170 -15.31 17.87 25.47
N GLN A 171 -14.72 16.75 25.04
CA GLN A 171 -13.69 16.00 25.78
C GLN A 171 -12.30 16.15 25.15
N ASN A 172 -12.08 17.13 24.28
CA ASN A 172 -10.85 17.33 23.51
C ASN A 172 -10.46 16.10 22.68
N LYS A 173 -11.44 15.40 22.11
CA LYS A 173 -11.29 14.25 21.20
C LYS A 173 -11.88 14.57 19.84
N SER A 174 -11.39 13.88 18.81
CA SER A 174 -11.98 13.89 17.47
C SER A 174 -12.76 12.59 17.23
N ALA A 175 -13.85 12.67 16.46
CA ALA A 175 -14.56 11.45 16.09
C ALA A 175 -13.75 10.58 15.14
N LEU A 176 -13.18 11.18 14.12
CA LEU A 176 -12.48 10.46 13.04
C LEU A 176 -11.20 11.19 12.63
N MET A 177 -10.11 10.47 12.51
CA MET A 177 -8.89 10.94 11.85
C MET A 177 -8.35 9.82 10.94
N PHE A 178 -8.13 10.11 9.68
CA PHE A 178 -7.57 9.17 8.71
C PHE A 178 -6.76 9.93 7.66
N ASN A 179 -5.94 9.23 6.89
CA ASN A 179 -5.04 9.84 5.92
C ASN A 179 -5.81 10.50 4.78
N LEU A 180 -5.78 11.83 4.69
CA LEU A 180 -6.39 12.61 3.62
C LEU A 180 -5.43 12.88 2.45
N GLN A 181 -4.14 12.57 2.62
CA GLN A 181 -3.11 12.86 1.63
C GLN A 181 -3.03 11.80 0.52
N GLU A 182 -3.66 10.63 0.74
CA GLU A 182 -3.63 9.52 -0.19
C GLU A 182 -5.04 9.12 -0.65
N PRO A 183 -5.32 9.10 -1.95
CA PRO A 183 -6.62 8.76 -2.49
C PRO A 183 -7.14 7.39 -2.05
N TYR A 184 -6.24 6.43 -1.81
CA TYR A 184 -6.61 5.10 -1.32
C TYR A 184 -7.52 5.17 -0.08
N PHE A 185 -7.27 6.13 0.83
CA PHE A 185 -8.03 6.30 2.08
C PHE A 185 -9.30 7.13 1.90
N THR A 186 -9.34 8.05 0.94
CA THR A 186 -10.51 8.93 0.70
C THR A 186 -11.48 8.35 -0.34
N TRP A 187 -10.99 7.47 -1.21
CA TRP A 187 -11.76 6.86 -2.27
C TRP A 187 -13.01 6.09 -1.81
N PRO A 188 -13.00 5.35 -0.68
CA PRO A 188 -14.19 4.64 -0.23
C PRO A 188 -15.44 5.50 -0.11
N LEU A 189 -15.29 6.74 0.39
CA LEU A 189 -16.37 7.73 0.46
C LEU A 189 -16.69 8.31 -0.91
N ILE A 190 -15.67 8.70 -1.68
CA ILE A 190 -15.84 9.35 -2.99
C ILE A 190 -16.53 8.39 -3.97
N ALA A 191 -16.22 7.10 -3.94
CA ALA A 191 -16.80 6.10 -4.82
C ALA A 191 -18.15 5.54 -4.37
N ALA A 192 -18.56 5.79 -3.12
CA ALA A 192 -19.74 5.14 -2.52
C ALA A 192 -21.02 5.34 -3.35
N ASP A 193 -21.23 6.53 -3.89
CA ASP A 193 -22.43 6.84 -4.69
C ASP A 193 -22.23 6.62 -6.21
N GLY A 194 -21.37 5.67 -6.60
CA GLY A 194 -21.22 5.22 -7.99
C GLY A 194 -19.95 5.72 -8.70
N GLY A 195 -18.93 6.20 -7.95
CA GLY A 195 -17.61 6.47 -8.51
C GLY A 195 -16.88 5.19 -8.92
N TYR A 196 -16.02 5.29 -9.91
CA TYR A 196 -15.08 4.24 -10.33
C TYR A 196 -13.84 4.87 -10.97
N ALA A 197 -12.70 4.18 -10.87
CA ALA A 197 -11.46 4.68 -11.48
C ALA A 197 -11.51 4.56 -13.01
N TYR A 198 -11.67 3.33 -13.50
CA TYR A 198 -11.85 3.02 -14.91
C TYR A 198 -12.96 1.98 -15.05
N LYS A 199 -13.77 2.11 -16.10
CA LYS A 199 -14.89 1.21 -16.31
C LYS A 199 -14.42 -0.18 -16.71
N ALA A 200 -14.79 -1.17 -15.90
CA ALA A 200 -14.55 -2.56 -16.24
C ALA A 200 -15.50 -2.99 -17.39
N GLU A 201 -14.94 -3.52 -18.46
CA GLU A 201 -15.67 -4.01 -19.63
C GLU A 201 -15.04 -5.30 -20.17
N ASN A 202 -15.81 -6.37 -20.28
CA ASN A 202 -15.37 -7.64 -20.92
C ASN A 202 -14.04 -8.21 -20.40
N GLY A 203 -13.80 -8.10 -19.07
CA GLY A 203 -12.57 -8.62 -18.45
C GLY A 203 -11.33 -7.71 -18.61
N THR A 204 -11.52 -6.49 -19.10
CA THR A 204 -10.50 -5.44 -19.19
C THR A 204 -11.07 -4.12 -18.68
N TYR A 205 -10.32 -3.03 -18.86
CA TYR A 205 -10.73 -1.69 -18.45
C TYR A 205 -10.75 -0.73 -19.64
N ASN A 206 -11.84 0.01 -19.76
CA ASN A 206 -11.94 1.12 -20.70
C ASN A 206 -11.27 2.35 -20.10
N VAL A 207 -10.03 2.62 -20.50
CA VAL A 207 -9.21 3.74 -20.00
C VAL A 207 -9.71 5.12 -20.43
N LYS A 208 -10.71 5.17 -21.32
CA LYS A 208 -11.37 6.42 -21.76
C LYS A 208 -12.66 6.69 -20.99
N ASP A 209 -13.09 5.79 -20.12
CA ASP A 209 -14.29 5.91 -19.32
C ASP A 209 -13.94 5.84 -17.83
N SER A 210 -14.08 6.99 -17.14
CA SER A 210 -13.82 7.15 -15.72
C SER A 210 -15.01 7.79 -15.02
N GLY A 211 -15.32 7.27 -13.83
CA GLY A 211 -16.40 7.82 -12.99
C GLY A 211 -15.91 8.78 -11.89
N VAL A 212 -14.68 9.28 -11.97
CA VAL A 212 -14.14 10.21 -10.96
C VAL A 212 -14.86 11.55 -10.96
N ASN A 213 -15.46 11.94 -12.07
CA ASN A 213 -16.18 13.21 -12.25
C ASN A 213 -17.71 13.06 -12.36
N ASN A 214 -18.25 11.90 -12.06
CA ASN A 214 -19.69 11.71 -12.06
C ASN A 214 -20.37 12.37 -10.84
N THR A 215 -21.69 12.42 -10.86
CA THR A 215 -22.50 13.05 -9.79
C THR A 215 -22.24 12.44 -8.42
N GLY A 216 -22.03 11.12 -8.34
CA GLY A 216 -21.76 10.41 -7.09
C GLY A 216 -20.40 10.75 -6.51
N SER A 217 -19.35 10.77 -7.33
CA SER A 217 -18.00 11.17 -6.91
C SER A 217 -17.96 12.62 -6.45
N LYS A 218 -18.65 13.52 -7.16
CA LYS A 218 -18.81 14.91 -6.72
C LYS A 218 -19.48 15.03 -5.36
N ALA A 219 -20.52 14.23 -5.12
CA ALA A 219 -21.22 14.24 -3.84
C ALA A 219 -20.32 13.71 -2.70
N GLY A 220 -19.57 12.62 -2.90
CA GLY A 220 -18.65 12.08 -1.92
C GLY A 220 -17.51 13.04 -1.61
N LEU A 221 -16.88 13.64 -2.62
CA LEU A 221 -15.83 14.64 -2.43
C LEU A 221 -16.36 15.90 -1.75
N LYS A 222 -17.58 16.34 -2.11
CA LYS A 222 -18.23 17.47 -1.44
C LYS A 222 -18.41 17.21 0.06
N PHE A 223 -18.86 16.03 0.42
CA PHE A 223 -19.03 15.68 1.83
C PHE A 223 -17.69 15.71 2.59
N LEU A 224 -16.62 15.17 1.99
CA LEU A 224 -15.27 15.25 2.56
C LEU A 224 -14.80 16.70 2.75
N VAL A 225 -15.00 17.54 1.74
CA VAL A 225 -14.68 18.98 1.80
C VAL A 225 -15.48 19.68 2.90
N ASP A 226 -16.77 19.36 3.04
CA ASP A 226 -17.63 19.93 4.08
C ASP A 226 -17.17 19.51 5.49
N LEU A 227 -16.70 18.26 5.68
CA LEU A 227 -16.09 17.84 6.95
C LEU A 227 -14.87 18.69 7.32
N VAL A 228 -14.03 19.04 6.35
CA VAL A 228 -12.86 19.91 6.57
C VAL A 228 -13.29 21.36 6.82
N LYS A 229 -14.18 21.92 6.02
CA LYS A 229 -14.68 23.29 6.19
C LYS A 229 -15.35 23.52 7.55
N ASN A 230 -16.10 22.53 8.01
CA ASN A 230 -16.78 22.56 9.31
C ASN A 230 -15.88 22.11 10.46
N LYS A 231 -14.58 21.93 10.21
CA LYS A 231 -13.56 21.57 11.21
C LYS A 231 -13.78 20.22 11.89
N HIS A 232 -14.48 19.27 11.25
CA HIS A 232 -14.58 17.90 11.71
C HIS A 232 -13.35 17.08 11.33
N LEU A 233 -12.64 17.50 10.27
CA LEU A 233 -11.34 16.98 9.83
C LEU A 233 -10.38 18.17 9.58
N ASN A 234 -9.09 17.88 9.56
CA ASN A 234 -8.06 18.83 9.12
C ASN A 234 -7.46 18.36 7.79
N ALA A 235 -7.31 19.27 6.83
CA ALA A 235 -6.75 18.98 5.50
C ALA A 235 -5.34 18.38 5.54
N ASP A 236 -4.55 18.66 6.58
CA ASP A 236 -3.16 18.24 6.70
C ASP A 236 -2.97 16.86 7.36
N ILE A 237 -4.07 16.13 7.65
CA ILE A 237 -3.96 14.80 8.25
C ILE A 237 -3.35 13.84 7.26
N ASP A 238 -2.13 13.39 7.57
CA ASP A 238 -1.44 12.31 6.88
C ASP A 238 -1.59 10.98 7.65
N TYR A 239 -0.96 9.93 7.13
CA TYR A 239 -0.98 8.59 7.74
C TYR A 239 -0.44 8.60 9.17
N SER A 240 0.71 9.24 9.39
CA SER A 240 1.41 9.26 10.69
C SER A 240 0.63 10.04 11.74
N ILE A 241 0.05 11.18 11.35
CA ILE A 241 -0.80 12.00 12.22
C ILE A 241 -2.05 11.22 12.64
N ALA A 242 -2.72 10.57 11.68
CA ALA A 242 -3.93 9.79 11.95
C ALA A 242 -3.64 8.59 12.87
N GLU A 243 -2.61 7.81 12.55
CA GLU A 243 -2.19 6.66 13.35
C GLU A 243 -1.82 7.06 14.78
N ALA A 244 -1.00 8.10 14.93
CA ALA A 244 -0.59 8.59 16.24
C ALA A 244 -1.78 9.11 17.06
N ALA A 245 -2.74 9.79 16.44
CA ALA A 245 -3.94 10.30 17.11
C ALA A 245 -4.82 9.17 17.63
N PHE A 246 -5.06 8.15 16.81
CA PHE A 246 -5.83 6.98 17.22
C PHE A 246 -5.13 6.20 18.34
N ASN A 247 -3.86 5.87 18.16
CA ASN A 247 -3.07 5.08 19.12
C ASN A 247 -2.83 5.79 20.46
N LYS A 248 -3.00 7.12 20.51
CA LYS A 248 -2.99 7.92 21.75
C LYS A 248 -4.38 8.18 22.31
N GLY A 249 -5.44 7.60 21.74
CA GLY A 249 -6.82 7.82 22.16
C GLY A 249 -7.29 9.27 21.99
N LYS A 250 -6.73 10.02 21.03
CA LYS A 250 -7.16 11.38 20.66
C LYS A 250 -8.25 11.38 19.59
N ALA A 251 -8.26 10.37 18.75
CA ALA A 251 -9.33 10.09 17.81
C ALA A 251 -10.08 8.83 18.22
N ALA A 252 -11.42 8.86 18.16
CA ALA A 252 -12.26 7.71 18.47
C ALA A 252 -12.26 6.67 17.35
N MET A 253 -12.03 7.11 16.11
CA MET A 253 -12.02 6.24 14.93
C MET A 253 -10.88 6.60 13.99
N THR A 254 -10.45 5.61 13.23
CA THR A 254 -9.58 5.77 12.06
C THR A 254 -10.02 4.83 10.95
N ILE A 255 -9.65 5.15 9.71
CA ILE A 255 -9.81 4.25 8.56
C ILE A 255 -8.43 3.73 8.21
N ASN A 256 -8.25 2.40 8.30
CA ASN A 256 -6.97 1.78 8.02
C ASN A 256 -7.15 0.30 7.64
N GLY A 257 -6.07 -0.34 7.19
CA GLY A 257 -6.04 -1.76 6.86
C GLY A 257 -5.40 -2.63 7.95
N PRO A 258 -5.34 -3.97 7.71
CA PRO A 258 -4.77 -4.92 8.66
C PRO A 258 -3.33 -4.63 9.08
N TRP A 259 -2.54 -4.04 8.22
CA TRP A 259 -1.15 -3.63 8.50
C TRP A 259 -0.99 -2.69 9.70
N ALA A 260 -2.04 -1.93 10.04
CA ALA A 260 -2.02 -1.01 11.18
C ALA A 260 -2.26 -1.74 12.53
N TRP A 261 -2.86 -2.93 12.53
CA TRP A 261 -3.33 -3.58 13.77
C TRP A 261 -2.19 -3.85 14.75
N ALA A 262 -1.00 -4.22 14.27
CA ALA A 262 0.16 -4.45 15.15
C ALA A 262 0.54 -3.21 15.97
N ASN A 263 0.43 -2.01 15.42
CA ASN A 263 0.69 -0.76 16.14
C ASN A 263 -0.46 -0.40 17.08
N VAL A 264 -1.71 -0.69 16.70
CA VAL A 264 -2.87 -0.52 17.57
C VAL A 264 -2.78 -1.46 18.77
N ASP A 265 -2.41 -2.73 18.57
CA ASP A 265 -2.21 -3.72 19.63
C ASP A 265 -1.13 -3.25 20.64
N LYS A 266 -0.01 -2.73 20.14
CA LYS A 266 1.07 -2.15 20.98
C LYS A 266 0.60 -0.95 21.79
N SER A 267 -0.35 -0.16 21.29
CA SER A 267 -0.90 1.00 22.00
C SER A 267 -1.83 0.63 23.14
N LYS A 268 -2.26 -0.63 23.24
CA LYS A 268 -3.20 -1.15 24.22
C LYS A 268 -4.59 -0.51 24.17
N ILE A 269 -4.96 0.12 23.06
CA ILE A 269 -6.31 0.61 22.82
C ILE A 269 -7.25 -0.59 22.72
N ASN A 270 -8.37 -0.54 23.44
CA ASN A 270 -9.45 -1.50 23.30
C ASN A 270 -10.25 -1.16 22.03
N TYR A 271 -9.96 -1.82 20.92
CA TYR A 271 -10.52 -1.46 19.63
C TYR A 271 -11.40 -2.55 19.02
N GLY A 272 -12.17 -2.16 18.04
CA GLY A 272 -12.89 -3.03 17.14
C GLY A 272 -12.63 -2.63 15.69
N VAL A 273 -12.85 -3.57 14.79
CA VAL A 273 -12.80 -3.37 13.34
C VAL A 273 -14.18 -3.68 12.79
N THR A 274 -14.71 -2.82 11.94
CA THR A 274 -16.06 -2.94 11.40
C THR A 274 -16.16 -2.42 9.98
N LEU A 275 -17.35 -2.52 9.39
CA LEU A 275 -17.64 -1.94 8.09
C LEU A 275 -17.39 -0.42 8.08
N LEU A 276 -16.91 0.06 6.95
CA LEU A 276 -16.91 1.50 6.66
C LEU A 276 -18.34 2.02 6.67
N PRO A 277 -18.58 3.27 7.12
CA PRO A 277 -19.91 3.85 7.12
C PRO A 277 -20.50 3.92 5.71
N THR A 278 -21.82 3.82 5.59
CA THR A 278 -22.51 4.05 4.32
C THR A 278 -22.61 5.55 4.02
N PHE A 279 -22.72 5.89 2.74
CA PHE A 279 -22.97 7.27 2.28
C PHE A 279 -24.23 7.29 1.43
N LYS A 280 -25.18 8.15 1.78
CA LYS A 280 -26.50 8.21 1.13
C LYS A 280 -27.19 6.84 1.03
N GLY A 281 -27.06 6.03 2.09
CA GLY A 281 -27.62 4.69 2.15
C GLY A 281 -26.88 3.62 1.32
N LYS A 282 -25.77 3.96 0.67
CA LYS A 282 -24.94 3.04 -0.11
C LYS A 282 -23.67 2.67 0.65
N PRO A 283 -23.17 1.43 0.57
CA PRO A 283 -21.89 1.05 1.17
C PRO A 283 -20.75 1.91 0.65
N SER A 284 -19.82 2.28 1.54
CA SER A 284 -18.52 2.78 1.11
C SER A 284 -17.84 1.74 0.22
N LYS A 285 -17.11 2.21 -0.79
CA LYS A 285 -16.53 1.36 -1.83
C LYS A 285 -15.00 1.40 -1.80
N PRO A 286 -14.36 0.70 -0.85
CA PRO A 286 -12.90 0.68 -0.79
C PRO A 286 -12.31 -0.04 -2.00
N PHE A 287 -11.11 0.35 -2.40
CA PHE A 287 -10.32 -0.51 -3.26
C PHE A 287 -9.90 -1.77 -2.52
N VAL A 288 -10.01 -2.88 -3.21
CA VAL A 288 -9.48 -4.17 -2.78
C VAL A 288 -8.13 -4.36 -3.42
N GLY A 289 -7.10 -4.40 -2.60
CA GLY A 289 -5.74 -4.71 -3.00
C GLY A 289 -5.44 -6.20 -2.83
N ILE A 290 -4.60 -6.72 -3.68
CA ILE A 290 -3.99 -8.04 -3.50
C ILE A 290 -2.50 -7.82 -3.31
N LEU A 291 -2.00 -8.09 -2.09
CA LEU A 291 -0.56 -8.17 -1.88
C LEU A 291 -0.02 -9.29 -2.76
N THR A 292 0.87 -8.94 -3.65
CA THR A 292 1.34 -9.82 -4.72
C THR A 292 2.85 -9.97 -4.66
N ALA A 293 3.33 -11.19 -4.83
CA ALA A 293 4.75 -11.50 -4.99
C ALA A 293 5.05 -11.71 -6.48
N GLY A 294 5.81 -10.82 -7.09
CA GLY A 294 6.25 -10.93 -8.48
C GLY A 294 7.70 -11.36 -8.59
N ILE A 295 8.01 -12.09 -9.63
CA ILE A 295 9.38 -12.50 -9.95
C ILE A 295 9.96 -11.50 -10.94
N ASN A 296 11.13 -10.93 -10.61
CA ASN A 296 11.85 -10.02 -11.50
C ASN A 296 12.18 -10.73 -12.84
N ALA A 297 11.82 -10.09 -13.94
CA ALA A 297 12.06 -10.66 -15.27
C ALA A 297 13.56 -10.90 -15.55
N ALA A 298 14.45 -10.09 -14.97
CA ALA A 298 15.90 -10.22 -15.10
C ALA A 298 16.54 -11.22 -14.12
N SER A 299 15.77 -11.76 -13.16
CA SER A 299 16.31 -12.73 -12.20
C SER A 299 16.80 -14.02 -12.90
N PRO A 300 18.01 -14.50 -12.60
CA PRO A 300 18.48 -15.82 -13.02
C PRO A 300 17.87 -16.95 -12.18
N ASN A 301 17.20 -16.62 -11.06
CA ASN A 301 16.72 -17.54 -10.03
C ASN A 301 15.20 -17.79 -10.11
N LYS A 302 14.57 -17.68 -11.29
CA LYS A 302 13.10 -17.76 -11.40
C LYS A 302 12.51 -19.06 -10.86
N GLU A 303 13.18 -20.19 -11.08
CA GLU A 303 12.74 -21.49 -10.56
C GLU A 303 12.90 -21.57 -9.03
N LEU A 304 13.98 -21.03 -8.46
CA LEU A 304 14.16 -20.94 -7.02
C LEU A 304 13.12 -20.01 -6.38
N ALA A 305 12.81 -18.90 -7.04
CA ALA A 305 11.76 -17.97 -6.60
C ALA A 305 10.37 -18.65 -6.62
N LYS A 306 10.07 -19.42 -7.67
CA LYS A 306 8.85 -20.22 -7.75
C LYS A 306 8.78 -21.24 -6.61
N GLU A 307 9.83 -22.02 -6.41
CA GLU A 307 9.92 -23.02 -5.33
C GLU A 307 9.70 -22.39 -3.96
N PHE A 308 10.37 -21.25 -3.68
CA PHE A 308 10.17 -20.49 -2.44
C PHE A 308 8.72 -20.05 -2.25
N LEU A 309 8.11 -19.48 -3.28
CA LEU A 309 6.74 -18.95 -3.22
C LEU A 309 5.69 -20.05 -3.08
N GLU A 310 5.78 -21.13 -3.88
CA GLU A 310 4.76 -22.17 -3.91
C GLU A 310 4.85 -23.18 -2.76
N ASN A 311 6.06 -23.54 -2.30
CA ASN A 311 6.27 -24.63 -1.37
C ASN A 311 6.71 -24.19 0.04
N TYR A 312 7.09 -22.92 0.22
CA TYR A 312 7.48 -22.39 1.53
C TYR A 312 6.57 -21.25 1.99
N LEU A 313 6.39 -20.20 1.19
CA LEU A 313 5.61 -19.04 1.62
C LEU A 313 4.09 -19.29 1.54
N LEU A 314 3.55 -19.72 0.38
CA LEU A 314 2.12 -19.91 0.16
C LEU A 314 1.64 -21.26 0.70
N THR A 315 2.05 -21.54 1.92
CA THR A 315 1.63 -22.66 2.76
C THR A 315 0.99 -22.16 4.05
N ASN A 316 0.27 -23.01 4.77
CA ASN A 316 -0.29 -22.61 6.07
C ASN A 316 0.81 -22.17 7.05
N GLU A 317 1.97 -22.86 7.05
CA GLU A 317 3.09 -22.54 7.94
C GLU A 317 3.79 -21.24 7.54
N GLY A 318 4.05 -21.05 6.24
CA GLY A 318 4.74 -19.86 5.73
C GLY A 318 3.91 -18.60 5.99
N LEU A 319 2.61 -18.62 5.63
CA LEU A 319 1.73 -17.49 5.88
C LEU A 319 1.50 -17.23 7.37
N ALA A 320 1.39 -18.28 8.21
CA ALA A 320 1.29 -18.11 9.66
C ALA A 320 2.54 -17.47 10.26
N THR A 321 3.73 -17.80 9.74
CA THR A 321 4.99 -17.20 10.18
C THR A 321 5.04 -15.71 9.83
N MET A 322 4.62 -15.35 8.64
CA MET A 322 4.55 -13.95 8.19
C MET A 322 3.48 -13.15 8.95
N ASP A 323 2.28 -13.73 9.12
CA ASP A 323 1.13 -13.14 9.81
C ASP A 323 1.41 -12.85 11.29
N LYS A 324 2.22 -13.70 11.94
CA LYS A 324 2.63 -13.54 13.33
C LYS A 324 3.54 -12.32 13.54
N ASP A 325 4.36 -11.94 12.57
CA ASP A 325 5.18 -10.72 12.62
C ASP A 325 4.30 -9.49 12.42
N LYS A 326 3.52 -9.48 11.35
CA LYS A 326 2.49 -8.44 11.11
C LYS A 326 1.27 -9.05 10.44
N PRO A 327 0.06 -8.72 10.93
CA PRO A 327 -1.17 -9.25 10.39
C PRO A 327 -1.31 -9.03 8.88
N LEU A 328 -1.51 -10.11 8.16
CA LEU A 328 -1.79 -10.09 6.72
C LEU A 328 -3.24 -9.64 6.42
N GLY A 329 -4.13 -9.78 7.39
CA GLY A 329 -5.55 -9.66 7.18
C GLY A 329 -6.12 -10.94 6.55
N ALA A 330 -6.92 -10.80 5.50
CA ALA A 330 -7.37 -11.95 4.73
C ALA A 330 -6.26 -12.41 3.77
N VAL A 331 -6.23 -13.70 3.45
CA VAL A 331 -5.19 -14.28 2.59
C VAL A 331 -5.77 -14.97 1.36
N ALA A 332 -4.95 -15.11 0.33
CA ALA A 332 -5.34 -15.76 -0.91
C ALA A 332 -5.43 -17.30 -0.77
N LEU A 333 -4.65 -17.91 0.12
CA LEU A 333 -4.61 -19.35 0.35
C LEU A 333 -5.86 -19.79 1.14
N LYS A 334 -6.73 -20.60 0.52
CA LYS A 334 -8.03 -21.03 1.07
C LYS A 334 -7.89 -21.70 2.44
N SER A 335 -6.96 -22.64 2.57
CA SER A 335 -6.79 -23.42 3.80
C SER A 335 -6.34 -22.57 4.99
N TYR A 336 -5.50 -21.54 4.78
CA TYR A 336 -5.11 -20.63 5.85
C TYR A 336 -6.19 -19.59 6.14
N GLN A 337 -6.90 -19.10 5.11
CA GLN A 337 -8.04 -18.20 5.28
C GLN A 337 -9.15 -18.81 6.16
N GLU A 338 -9.41 -20.10 6.05
CA GLU A 338 -10.37 -20.81 6.92
C GLU A 338 -9.97 -20.74 8.41
N ILE A 339 -8.67 -20.77 8.71
CA ILE A 339 -8.15 -20.60 10.07
C ILE A 339 -8.34 -19.15 10.54
N LEU A 340 -8.04 -18.17 9.69
CA LEU A 340 -8.12 -16.74 9.99
C LEU A 340 -9.55 -16.21 10.10
N ALA A 341 -10.51 -16.82 9.42
CA ALA A 341 -11.91 -16.37 9.35
C ALA A 341 -12.61 -16.30 10.73
N LYS A 342 -12.03 -16.91 11.77
CA LYS A 342 -12.51 -16.84 13.15
C LYS A 342 -12.22 -15.49 13.83
N ASP A 343 -11.26 -14.71 13.33
CA ASP A 343 -10.97 -13.36 13.84
C ASP A 343 -12.01 -12.36 13.31
N PRO A 344 -12.79 -11.69 14.18
CA PRO A 344 -13.80 -10.73 13.74
C PRO A 344 -13.23 -9.55 12.96
N ARG A 345 -11.96 -9.20 13.15
CA ARG A 345 -11.28 -8.15 12.38
C ARG A 345 -11.10 -8.56 10.92
N ILE A 346 -10.75 -9.82 10.69
CA ILE A 346 -10.60 -10.39 9.34
C ILE A 346 -11.97 -10.56 8.68
N ALA A 347 -12.99 -10.96 9.44
CA ALA A 347 -14.36 -11.00 8.94
C ALA A 347 -14.85 -9.61 8.48
N ALA A 348 -14.58 -8.56 9.25
CA ALA A 348 -14.89 -7.18 8.87
C ALA A 348 -14.12 -6.72 7.62
N THR A 349 -12.84 -7.07 7.51
CA THR A 349 -12.02 -6.76 6.33
C THR A 349 -12.59 -7.42 5.08
N MET A 350 -12.96 -8.68 5.15
CA MET A 350 -13.59 -9.39 4.03
C MET A 350 -14.94 -8.81 3.65
N ALA A 351 -15.76 -8.40 4.63
CA ALA A 351 -17.05 -7.76 4.38
C ALA A 351 -16.87 -6.38 3.69
N ASN A 352 -15.86 -5.60 4.08
CA ASN A 352 -15.51 -4.36 3.37
C ASN A 352 -15.00 -4.66 1.95
N ALA A 353 -14.20 -5.70 1.76
CA ALA A 353 -13.72 -6.11 0.44
C ALA A 353 -14.87 -6.53 -0.49
N GLN A 354 -15.89 -7.21 0.03
CA GLN A 354 -17.09 -7.58 -0.74
C GLN A 354 -17.91 -6.36 -1.20
N ASN A 355 -17.89 -5.27 -0.44
CA ASN A 355 -18.50 -3.99 -0.84
C ASN A 355 -17.59 -3.17 -1.76
N GLY A 356 -16.33 -3.52 -1.87
CA GLY A 356 -15.30 -2.79 -2.58
C GLY A 356 -15.19 -3.14 -4.06
N GLU A 357 -14.11 -2.70 -4.64
CA GLU A 357 -13.76 -2.95 -6.03
C GLU A 357 -12.28 -3.30 -6.12
N ILE A 358 -11.94 -4.37 -6.83
CA ILE A 358 -10.54 -4.71 -7.09
C ILE A 358 -9.90 -3.55 -7.86
N MET A 359 -8.75 -3.08 -7.40
CA MET A 359 -8.01 -2.04 -8.11
C MET A 359 -7.69 -2.51 -9.53
N PRO A 360 -7.89 -1.67 -10.55
CA PRO A 360 -7.50 -2.01 -11.91
C PRO A 360 -5.99 -2.29 -12.02
N ASN A 361 -5.64 -3.47 -12.55
CA ASN A 361 -4.24 -3.85 -12.78
C ASN A 361 -3.76 -3.35 -14.16
N ILE A 362 -3.72 -2.04 -14.32
CA ILE A 362 -3.32 -1.36 -15.55
C ILE A 362 -2.36 -0.20 -15.24
N SER A 363 -1.47 0.12 -16.18
CA SER A 363 -0.47 1.20 -16.01
C SER A 363 -1.11 2.57 -15.74
N GLN A 364 -2.33 2.79 -16.24
CA GLN A 364 -3.09 4.04 -16.06
C GLN A 364 -3.50 4.31 -14.60
N MET A 365 -3.45 3.31 -13.70
CA MET A 365 -3.67 3.56 -12.27
C MET A 365 -2.68 4.56 -11.68
N SER A 366 -1.48 4.69 -12.24
CA SER A 366 -0.55 5.76 -11.85
C SER A 366 -1.13 7.15 -12.08
N SER A 367 -1.84 7.34 -13.19
CA SER A 367 -2.54 8.61 -13.49
C SER A 367 -3.71 8.85 -12.53
N PHE A 368 -4.47 7.81 -12.17
CA PHE A 368 -5.54 7.90 -11.18
C PHE A 368 -5.01 8.38 -9.82
N TRP A 369 -3.97 7.73 -9.29
CA TRP A 369 -3.41 8.10 -7.98
C TRP A 369 -2.95 9.54 -7.94
N TYR A 370 -2.21 9.98 -8.95
CA TYR A 370 -1.74 11.35 -9.05
C TYR A 370 -2.90 12.36 -9.19
N ALA A 371 -3.84 12.11 -10.10
CA ALA A 371 -4.94 13.00 -10.40
C ALA A 371 -5.88 13.17 -9.19
N MET A 372 -6.27 12.06 -8.56
CA MET A 372 -7.17 12.10 -7.40
C MET A 372 -6.49 12.68 -6.16
N ARG A 373 -5.19 12.43 -5.94
CA ARG A 373 -4.43 13.11 -4.88
C ARG A 373 -4.49 14.63 -5.07
N SER A 374 -4.22 15.11 -6.28
CA SER A 374 -4.27 16.54 -6.60
C SER A 374 -5.69 17.11 -6.40
N ALA A 375 -6.72 16.40 -6.86
CA ALA A 375 -8.10 16.83 -6.74
C ALA A 375 -8.54 16.95 -5.27
N VAL A 376 -8.27 15.93 -4.45
CA VAL A 376 -8.62 15.95 -3.02
C VAL A 376 -7.88 17.08 -2.32
N LEU A 377 -6.55 17.18 -2.44
CA LEU A 377 -5.74 18.19 -1.76
C LEU A 377 -6.12 19.62 -2.17
N ASN A 378 -6.40 19.85 -3.44
CA ASN A 378 -6.79 21.19 -3.92
C ASN A 378 -8.18 21.58 -3.44
N THR A 379 -9.13 20.65 -3.36
CA THR A 379 -10.49 20.94 -2.91
C THR A 379 -10.59 21.12 -1.39
N VAL A 380 -9.96 20.25 -0.60
CA VAL A 380 -10.00 20.38 0.87
C VAL A 380 -9.24 21.60 1.37
N SER A 381 -8.22 22.06 0.63
CA SER A 381 -7.50 23.32 0.91
C SER A 381 -8.17 24.57 0.32
N GLY A 382 -9.27 24.42 -0.45
CA GLY A 382 -9.98 25.52 -1.08
C GLY A 382 -9.28 26.13 -2.30
N ARG A 383 -8.23 25.51 -2.85
CA ARG A 383 -7.50 25.99 -4.03
C ARG A 383 -8.24 25.79 -5.34
N GLN A 384 -9.12 24.79 -5.41
CA GLN A 384 -9.98 24.53 -6.56
C GLN A 384 -11.41 24.24 -6.11
N THR A 385 -12.37 24.50 -6.98
CA THR A 385 -13.73 23.98 -6.83
C THR A 385 -13.74 22.47 -7.14
N ILE A 386 -14.73 21.76 -6.62
CA ILE A 386 -14.90 20.32 -6.84
C ILE A 386 -15.03 20.03 -8.35
N ASP A 387 -15.85 20.81 -9.06
CA ASP A 387 -16.03 20.62 -10.50
C ASP A 387 -14.72 20.82 -11.29
N ALA A 388 -13.96 21.88 -11.01
CA ALA A 388 -12.68 22.11 -11.67
C ALA A 388 -11.68 21.00 -11.36
N ALA A 389 -11.56 20.59 -10.11
CA ALA A 389 -10.60 19.57 -9.68
C ALA A 389 -10.90 18.19 -10.31
N LEU A 390 -12.18 17.79 -10.34
CA LEU A 390 -12.57 16.51 -10.92
C LEU A 390 -12.57 16.50 -12.45
N ASN A 391 -12.89 17.64 -13.11
CA ASN A 391 -12.69 17.80 -14.54
C ASN A 391 -11.21 17.64 -14.93
N ASP A 392 -10.30 18.28 -14.18
CA ASP A 392 -8.87 18.18 -14.42
C ASP A 392 -8.36 16.75 -14.16
N ALA A 393 -8.90 16.07 -13.13
CA ALA A 393 -8.55 14.69 -12.82
C ALA A 393 -8.96 13.73 -13.95
N GLU A 394 -10.22 13.80 -14.38
CA GLU A 394 -10.75 13.00 -15.50
C GLU A 394 -9.95 13.23 -16.79
N ALA A 395 -9.75 14.50 -17.16
CA ALA A 395 -9.01 14.85 -18.36
C ALA A 395 -7.56 14.33 -18.35
N ARG A 396 -6.95 14.21 -17.16
CA ARG A 396 -5.60 13.65 -17.00
C ARG A 396 -5.58 12.14 -17.09
N MET A 397 -6.60 11.48 -16.56
CA MET A 397 -6.72 10.02 -16.52
C MET A 397 -7.09 9.41 -17.88
N THR A 398 -7.90 10.12 -18.67
CA THR A 398 -8.48 9.59 -19.92
C THR A 398 -7.75 10.05 -21.19
N LYS A 399 -6.60 10.69 -21.04
CA LYS A 399 -5.71 11.07 -22.17
C LYS A 399 -5.00 9.84 -22.76
#